data_f1873b68bb2e1638c0da128ef5bd68c5
#
_entry.id   f1873b68bb2e1638c0da128ef5bd68c5
#
_cell.length_a   1.000
_cell.length_b   1.000
_cell.length_c   1.000
_cell.angle_alpha   90.00
_cell.angle_beta   90.00
_cell.angle_gamma   90.00
#
_symmetry.space_group_name_H-M   'P 1'
#
loop_
_entity.id
_entity.type
_entity.pdbx_description
1 polymer ?
#
loop_
_entity_poly.entity_id
_entity_poly.type
_entity_poly.pdbx_seq_one_letter_code
_entity_poly.pdbx_strand_id
1 'polypeptide(L)'
;MRDTLYANVPFQLNEMAHHYGANVHLVGNPFLLSQLATLCAKGTLQPQINRLVEQLYTDLVKTVINAEFPRKMVTLPTRMIDSTPLGIYQGEVVDPQLRVVTVNIARAGTLPSQVTYDLLNFTVDPSLVRQDHIIMSRMIDAAQAVVGSEIGGAKIGGDVDDAFVLFPDPMGATGGSLSTAIQLYKTKVPGRARRIITLNLIVTPEYLRRMTTEHPDVIIYALRLDRGLSPPEVFGTAPGLLWDKERGLDDRQYIVPGGGGFGEIMNNAYV
;
A
#
# COMPACT_ATOMS: atom_id res chain seq x y z
N MET A 1 10.23 6.67 30.90
CA MET A 1 9.16 6.02 31.67
C MET A 1 9.77 4.79 32.32
N ARG A 2 9.57 4.59 33.62
CA ARG A 2 10.11 3.42 34.32
C ARG A 2 9.15 2.24 34.33
N ASP A 3 7.96 2.44 33.79
CA ASP A 3 6.95 1.40 33.71
C ASP A 3 7.23 0.50 32.52
N THR A 4 7.74 -0.69 32.80
CA THR A 4 8.13 -1.68 31.80
C THR A 4 6.94 -2.27 31.02
N LEU A 5 5.71 -2.15 31.56
CA LEU A 5 4.50 -2.58 30.84
C LEU A 5 4.20 -1.72 29.63
N TYR A 6 4.61 -0.42 29.66
CA TYR A 6 4.42 0.50 28.54
C TYR A 6 5.70 0.74 27.71
N ALA A 7 6.80 0.11 28.09
CA ALA A 7 8.04 0.22 27.33
C ALA A 7 7.98 -0.48 25.96
N ASN A 8 7.14 -1.50 25.87
CA ASN A 8 6.90 -2.27 24.65
C ASN A 8 5.39 -2.49 24.47
N VAL A 9 4.77 -1.73 23.56
CA VAL A 9 3.35 -1.86 23.26
C VAL A 9 3.17 -2.72 22.02
N PRO A 10 2.57 -3.93 22.13
CA PRO A 10 2.33 -4.78 20.96
C PRO A 10 1.30 -4.15 20.03
N PHE A 11 1.55 -4.25 18.72
CA PHE A 11 0.56 -3.93 17.70
C PHE A 11 -0.14 -5.21 17.26
N GLN A 12 -1.46 -5.17 17.24
CA GLN A 12 -2.30 -6.23 16.68
C GLN A 12 -3.02 -5.71 15.46
N LEU A 13 -2.70 -6.29 14.30
CA LEU A 13 -3.40 -5.98 13.06
C LEU A 13 -4.82 -6.57 13.13
N ASN A 14 -5.82 -5.72 12.99
CA ASN A 14 -7.19 -6.18 12.78
C ASN A 14 -7.38 -6.43 11.28
N GLU A 15 -7.62 -7.67 10.90
CA GLU A 15 -7.78 -8.07 9.51
C GLU A 15 -8.93 -9.06 9.29
N MET A 16 -9.46 -9.07 8.10
CA MET A 16 -10.46 -10.03 7.66
C MET A 16 -9.81 -11.40 7.46
N ALA A 17 -10.41 -12.45 8.01
CA ALA A 17 -9.96 -13.83 7.75
C ALA A 17 -10.12 -14.19 6.26
N HIS A 18 -9.07 -14.77 5.67
CA HIS A 18 -9.02 -15.16 4.27
C HIS A 18 -8.04 -16.33 4.03
N HIS A 19 -8.02 -16.87 2.80
CA HIS A 19 -7.17 -18.00 2.38
C HIS A 19 -6.18 -17.64 1.25
N TYR A 20 -5.83 -16.36 1.07
CA TYR A 20 -4.91 -15.92 0.01
C TYR A 20 -3.42 -16.06 0.36
N GLY A 21 -3.10 -16.49 1.58
CA GLY A 21 -1.72 -16.68 2.05
C GLY A 21 -1.29 -15.66 3.10
N ALA A 22 -0.18 -15.96 3.77
CA ALA A 22 0.28 -15.22 4.94
C ALA A 22 0.82 -13.80 4.65
N ASN A 23 1.17 -13.52 3.40
CA ASN A 23 1.68 -12.21 2.98
C ASN A 23 0.57 -11.27 2.45
N VAL A 24 -0.70 -11.67 2.56
CA VAL A 24 -1.85 -10.84 2.19
C VAL A 24 -2.55 -10.37 3.46
N HIS A 25 -2.77 -9.08 3.59
CA HIS A 25 -3.42 -8.45 4.73
C HIS A 25 -4.61 -7.61 4.27
N LEU A 26 -5.82 -8.09 4.53
CA LEU A 26 -7.07 -7.37 4.29
C LEU A 26 -7.46 -6.61 5.58
N VAL A 27 -7.09 -5.35 5.66
CA VAL A 27 -7.20 -4.54 6.89
C VAL A 27 -8.65 -4.30 7.26
N GLY A 28 -9.07 -4.76 8.43
CA GLY A 28 -10.41 -4.63 8.98
C GLY A 28 -10.58 -3.32 9.76
N ASN A 29 -10.88 -2.20 9.07
CA ASN A 29 -11.09 -0.91 9.72
C ASN A 29 -12.41 -0.28 9.25
N PRO A 30 -13.49 -0.31 10.07
CA PRO A 30 -14.80 0.22 9.69
C PRO A 30 -14.79 1.71 9.32
N PHE A 31 -13.97 2.52 9.97
CA PHE A 31 -13.86 3.95 9.65
C PHE A 31 -13.26 4.15 8.25
N LEU A 32 -12.15 3.47 7.93
CA LEU A 32 -11.54 3.54 6.61
C LEU A 32 -12.45 2.98 5.52
N LEU A 33 -13.17 1.89 5.81
CA LEU A 33 -14.16 1.35 4.87
C LEU A 33 -15.30 2.32 4.59
N SER A 34 -15.76 3.09 5.59
CA SER A 34 -16.78 4.13 5.39
C SER A 34 -16.28 5.26 4.49
N GLN A 35 -15.03 5.69 4.68
CA GLN A 35 -14.41 6.70 3.83
C GLN A 35 -14.15 6.18 2.41
N LEU A 36 -13.70 4.93 2.29
CA LEU A 36 -13.51 4.29 0.99
C LEU A 36 -14.84 4.12 0.24
N ALA A 37 -15.92 3.80 0.93
CA ALA A 37 -17.26 3.77 0.34
C ALA A 37 -17.67 5.14 -0.21
N THR A 38 -17.41 6.21 0.55
CA THR A 38 -17.65 7.60 0.11
C THR A 38 -16.77 7.95 -1.09
N LEU A 39 -15.48 7.60 -1.06
CA LEU A 39 -14.56 7.83 -2.17
C LEU A 39 -15.03 7.17 -3.47
N CYS A 40 -15.55 5.94 -3.38
CA CYS A 40 -16.02 5.16 -4.52
C CYS A 40 -17.44 5.54 -4.99
N ALA A 41 -18.16 6.39 -4.26
CA ALA A 41 -19.52 6.77 -4.61
C ALA A 41 -19.54 7.63 -5.87
N LYS A 42 -20.51 7.38 -6.78
CA LYS A 42 -20.64 8.05 -8.08
C LYS A 42 -20.71 9.58 -7.99
N GLY A 43 -21.21 10.13 -6.88
CA GLY A 43 -21.35 11.56 -6.67
C GLY A 43 -20.15 12.26 -6.05
N THR A 44 -19.09 11.52 -5.68
CA THR A 44 -17.89 12.12 -5.08
C THR A 44 -17.00 12.75 -6.14
N LEU A 45 -16.70 14.02 -5.97
CA LEU A 45 -15.92 14.83 -6.90
C LEU A 45 -14.72 15.48 -6.21
N GLN A 46 -13.83 16.10 -7.00
CA GLN A 46 -12.78 16.96 -6.47
C GLN A 46 -13.35 18.19 -5.75
N PRO A 47 -12.75 18.66 -4.66
CA PRO A 47 -11.48 18.18 -4.05
C PRO A 47 -11.67 17.05 -3.04
N GLN A 48 -12.88 16.54 -2.84
CA GLN A 48 -13.16 15.51 -1.83
C GLN A 48 -12.44 14.19 -2.13
N ILE A 49 -12.32 13.82 -3.42
CA ILE A 49 -11.58 12.61 -3.86
C ILE A 49 -10.16 12.62 -3.28
N ASN A 50 -9.38 13.67 -3.57
CA ASN A 50 -7.98 13.71 -3.14
C ASN A 50 -7.87 13.79 -1.60
N ARG A 51 -8.76 14.49 -0.92
CA ARG A 51 -8.79 14.53 0.56
C ARG A 51 -9.04 13.15 1.18
N LEU A 52 -9.96 12.37 0.61
CA LEU A 52 -10.22 11.00 1.06
C LEU A 52 -9.02 10.08 0.79
N VAL A 53 -8.38 10.21 -0.38
CA VAL A 53 -7.16 9.46 -0.71
C VAL A 53 -6.03 9.79 0.27
N GLU A 54 -5.78 11.08 0.56
CA GLU A 54 -4.79 11.52 1.56
C GLU A 54 -5.03 10.87 2.92
N GLN A 55 -6.29 10.88 3.38
CA GLN A 55 -6.66 10.34 4.68
C GLN A 55 -6.53 8.82 4.73
N LEU A 56 -7.04 8.13 3.72
CA LEU A 56 -6.97 6.67 3.61
C LEU A 56 -5.52 6.18 3.58
N TYR A 57 -4.65 6.84 2.80
CA TYR A 57 -3.23 6.47 2.75
C TYR A 57 -2.48 6.83 4.01
N THR A 58 -2.79 7.95 4.67
CA THR A 58 -2.20 8.29 5.96
C THR A 58 -2.41 7.15 6.98
N ASP A 59 -3.61 6.60 7.05
CA ASP A 59 -3.92 5.55 8.01
C ASP A 59 -3.45 4.16 7.56
N LEU A 60 -3.48 3.87 6.26
CA LEU A 60 -2.94 2.60 5.73
C LEU A 60 -1.42 2.54 5.93
N VAL A 61 -0.69 3.62 5.66
CA VAL A 61 0.77 3.69 5.88
C VAL A 61 1.11 3.54 7.37
N LYS A 62 0.37 4.18 8.28
CA LYS A 62 0.55 3.98 9.73
C LYS A 62 0.35 2.52 10.13
N THR A 63 -0.63 1.85 9.54
CA THR A 63 -0.88 0.42 9.77
C THR A 63 0.33 -0.42 9.36
N VAL A 64 0.88 -0.17 8.16
CA VAL A 64 2.08 -0.85 7.66
C VAL A 64 3.31 -0.57 8.51
N ILE A 65 3.54 0.69 8.90
CA ILE A 65 4.66 1.06 9.79
C ILE A 65 4.55 0.29 11.12
N ASN A 66 3.37 0.22 11.70
CA ASN A 66 3.16 -0.47 12.97
C ASN A 66 3.37 -2.00 12.87
N ALA A 67 3.01 -2.60 11.73
CA ALA A 67 3.10 -4.03 11.51
C ALA A 67 4.51 -4.50 11.09
N GLU A 68 5.18 -3.72 10.22
CA GLU A 68 6.36 -4.19 9.48
C GLU A 68 7.67 -3.55 9.92
N PHE A 69 7.62 -2.30 10.43
CA PHE A 69 8.86 -1.60 10.73
C PHE A 69 9.44 -2.06 12.08
N PRO A 70 10.75 -2.31 12.14
CA PRO A 70 11.42 -2.65 13.39
C PRO A 70 11.33 -1.49 14.38
N ARG A 71 11.36 -1.85 15.64
CA ARG A 71 11.36 -0.92 16.77
C ARG A 71 12.71 -0.90 17.45
N LYS A 72 13.02 0.23 18.07
CA LYS A 72 14.27 0.43 18.81
C LYS A 72 13.97 1.00 20.18
N MET A 73 14.61 0.44 21.20
CA MET A 73 14.58 0.99 22.55
C MET A 73 15.32 2.33 22.57
N VAL A 74 14.68 3.36 23.09
CA VAL A 74 15.28 4.68 23.26
C VAL A 74 15.15 5.17 24.69
N THR A 75 16.07 6.06 25.08
CA THR A 75 16.02 6.82 26.33
C THR A 75 16.14 8.31 25.97
N LEU A 76 15.06 9.06 26.17
CA LEU A 76 14.95 10.44 25.75
C LEU A 76 14.56 11.33 26.92
N PRO A 77 15.27 12.46 27.18
CA PRO A 77 14.80 13.47 28.12
C PRO A 77 13.51 14.09 27.58
N THR A 78 12.50 14.19 28.44
CA THR A 78 11.28 14.94 28.15
C THR A 78 11.43 16.37 28.61
N ARG A 79 10.47 17.24 28.31
CA ARG A 79 10.47 18.64 28.81
C ARG A 79 10.45 18.73 30.35
N MET A 80 10.09 17.65 31.03
CA MET A 80 10.07 17.57 32.48
C MET A 80 11.45 17.37 33.08
N ILE A 81 12.51 17.13 32.29
CA ILE A 81 13.87 16.93 32.79
C ILE A 81 14.39 18.14 33.58
N ASP A 82 13.97 19.35 33.18
CA ASP A 82 14.34 20.58 33.85
C ASP A 82 13.69 20.73 35.24
N SER A 83 12.58 20.05 35.49
CA SER A 83 11.82 20.06 36.75
C SER A 83 12.11 18.86 37.63
N THR A 84 12.51 17.74 37.05
CA THR A 84 12.79 16.50 37.79
C THR A 84 13.70 15.56 37.00
N PRO A 85 14.69 14.93 37.64
CA PRO A 85 15.54 13.92 36.99
C PRO A 85 14.76 12.67 36.50
N LEU A 86 13.50 12.53 36.90
CA LEU A 86 12.60 11.50 36.42
C LEU A 86 11.96 11.83 35.06
N GLY A 87 12.19 13.02 34.52
CA GLY A 87 11.69 13.47 33.22
C GLY A 87 12.35 12.78 32.03
N ILE A 88 12.36 11.44 32.05
CA ILE A 88 12.97 10.60 31.02
C ILE A 88 11.91 9.63 30.49
N TYR A 89 11.70 9.63 29.15
CA TYR A 89 11.00 8.58 28.44
C TYR A 89 11.98 7.42 28.17
N GLN A 90 11.58 6.21 28.48
CA GLN A 90 12.29 5.00 28.12
C GLN A 90 11.29 4.01 27.57
N GLY A 91 11.49 3.56 26.32
CA GLY A 91 10.56 2.67 25.63
C GLY A 91 10.92 2.49 24.18
N GLU A 92 10.18 1.60 23.49
CA GLU A 92 10.35 1.37 22.07
C GLU A 92 9.70 2.48 21.23
N VAL A 93 10.39 2.85 20.16
CA VAL A 93 9.88 3.68 19.06
C VAL A 93 10.16 2.99 17.73
N VAL A 94 9.52 3.40 16.66
CA VAL A 94 9.92 2.97 15.31
C VAL A 94 11.40 3.34 15.11
N ASP A 95 12.20 2.40 14.59
CA ASP A 95 13.63 2.68 14.38
C ASP A 95 13.80 3.81 13.37
N PRO A 96 14.38 4.96 13.76
CA PRO A 96 14.58 6.09 12.85
C PRO A 96 15.67 5.84 11.81
N GLN A 97 16.47 4.80 11.95
CA GLN A 97 17.59 4.49 11.05
C GLN A 97 17.23 3.52 9.92
N LEU A 98 15.95 3.47 9.55
CA LEU A 98 15.48 2.63 8.45
C LEU A 98 15.65 3.32 7.10
N ARG A 99 16.17 2.58 6.12
CA ARG A 99 16.13 3.00 4.71
C ARG A 99 14.76 2.67 4.14
N VAL A 100 14.06 3.67 3.61
CA VAL A 100 12.72 3.49 3.06
C VAL A 100 12.63 4.16 1.68
N VAL A 101 12.09 3.44 0.73
CA VAL A 101 11.82 3.92 -0.63
C VAL A 101 10.33 3.82 -0.89
N THR A 102 9.68 4.93 -1.22
CA THR A 102 8.31 4.90 -1.76
C THR A 102 8.36 5.06 -3.27
N VAL A 103 7.57 4.28 -3.98
CA VAL A 103 7.60 4.22 -5.45
C VAL A 103 6.29 4.73 -6.02
N ASN A 104 6.37 5.86 -6.71
CA ASN A 104 5.26 6.40 -7.49
C ASN A 104 5.12 5.65 -8.82
N ILE A 105 3.98 5.02 -9.04
CA ILE A 105 3.58 4.55 -10.38
C ILE A 105 2.55 5.54 -10.92
N ALA A 106 3.01 6.45 -11.78
CA ALA A 106 2.15 7.47 -12.33
C ALA A 106 1.09 6.84 -13.29
N ARG A 107 -0.19 7.30 -13.24
CA ARG A 107 -0.71 8.50 -12.51
C ARG A 107 -1.33 8.17 -11.15
N ALA A 108 -1.99 7.00 -11.01
CA ALA A 108 -2.79 6.67 -9.83
C ALA A 108 -1.97 6.65 -8.52
N GLY A 109 -0.71 6.24 -8.58
CA GLY A 109 0.21 6.21 -7.45
C GLY A 109 0.80 7.57 -7.04
N THR A 110 0.56 8.66 -7.79
CA THR A 110 1.24 9.94 -7.54
C THR A 110 0.89 10.54 -6.19
N LEU A 111 -0.38 10.79 -5.91
CA LEU A 111 -0.82 11.31 -4.61
C LEU A 111 -0.55 10.31 -3.47
N PRO A 112 -0.89 9.02 -3.61
CA PRO A 112 -0.55 8.01 -2.61
C PRO A 112 0.92 7.97 -2.21
N SER A 113 1.83 7.99 -3.18
CA SER A 113 3.27 7.95 -2.89
C SER A 113 3.77 9.24 -2.26
N GLN A 114 3.20 10.41 -2.60
CA GLN A 114 3.51 11.67 -1.96
C GLN A 114 3.10 11.66 -0.47
N VAL A 115 1.86 11.24 -0.18
CA VAL A 115 1.38 11.12 1.22
C VAL A 115 2.28 10.15 2.01
N THR A 116 2.66 9.04 1.39
CA THR A 116 3.57 8.07 2.01
C THR A 116 4.94 8.68 2.29
N TYR A 117 5.52 9.39 1.32
CA TYR A 117 6.80 10.07 1.46
C TYR A 117 6.79 11.09 2.59
N ASP A 118 5.76 11.94 2.64
CA ASP A 118 5.63 12.96 3.67
C ASP A 118 5.53 12.35 5.07
N LEU A 119 4.71 11.29 5.24
CA LEU A 119 4.58 10.61 6.52
C LEU A 119 5.89 9.92 6.96
N LEU A 120 6.61 9.31 6.02
CA LEU A 120 7.89 8.66 6.32
C LEU A 120 8.94 9.64 6.82
N ASN A 121 9.00 10.86 6.27
CA ASN A 121 9.92 11.90 6.71
C ASN A 121 9.65 12.39 8.17
N PHE A 122 8.45 12.14 8.71
CA PHE A 122 8.15 12.35 10.14
C PHE A 122 8.47 11.15 11.01
N THR A 123 8.66 9.97 10.40
CA THR A 123 8.76 8.70 11.13
C THR A 123 10.19 8.23 11.29
N VAL A 124 11.00 8.39 10.24
CA VAL A 124 12.40 7.98 10.20
C VAL A 124 13.28 9.16 9.79
N ASP A 125 14.62 8.99 9.84
CA ASP A 125 15.55 10.02 9.40
C ASP A 125 15.30 10.39 7.93
N PRO A 126 14.98 11.66 7.61
CA PRO A 126 14.67 12.10 6.26
C PRO A 126 15.80 11.82 5.24
N SER A 127 17.04 11.75 5.68
CA SER A 127 18.18 11.41 4.79
C SER A 127 18.15 9.95 4.30
N LEU A 128 17.34 9.10 4.93
CA LEU A 128 17.17 7.69 4.60
C LEU A 128 15.86 7.41 3.86
N VAL A 129 15.05 8.44 3.59
CA VAL A 129 13.79 8.34 2.85
C VAL A 129 13.98 8.81 1.42
N ARG A 130 13.51 8.02 0.46
CA ARG A 130 13.57 8.35 -0.96
C ARG A 130 12.22 8.12 -1.64
N GLN A 131 11.88 8.98 -2.61
CA GLN A 131 10.75 8.76 -3.50
C GLN A 131 11.26 8.53 -4.93
N ASP A 132 10.93 7.38 -5.50
CA ASP A 132 11.24 7.04 -6.89
C ASP A 132 9.97 7.17 -7.76
N HIS A 133 10.15 7.37 -9.07
CA HIS A 133 9.05 7.60 -10.00
C HIS A 133 9.15 6.68 -11.21
N ILE A 134 8.03 6.03 -11.55
CA ILE A 134 7.87 5.18 -12.74
C ILE A 134 6.67 5.68 -13.53
N ILE A 135 6.84 5.85 -14.83
CA ILE A 135 5.77 6.14 -15.78
C ILE A 135 5.44 4.84 -16.49
N MET A 136 4.20 4.37 -16.32
CA MET A 136 3.70 3.15 -16.95
C MET A 136 2.75 3.49 -18.08
N SER A 137 2.88 2.75 -19.18
CA SER A 137 1.95 2.77 -20.31
C SER A 137 1.28 1.40 -20.46
N ARG A 138 -0.01 1.40 -20.77
CA ARG A 138 -0.70 0.15 -21.12
C ARG A 138 -0.33 -0.22 -22.54
N MET A 139 0.05 -1.47 -22.74
CA MET A 139 0.18 -2.04 -24.09
C MET A 139 -1.18 -2.53 -24.54
N ILE A 140 -1.64 -2.06 -25.68
CA ILE A 140 -2.88 -2.49 -26.31
C ILE A 140 -2.57 -3.24 -27.61
N ASP A 141 -3.33 -4.26 -27.93
CA ASP A 141 -3.24 -4.96 -29.21
C ASP A 141 -4.06 -4.24 -30.31
N ALA A 142 -4.06 -4.82 -31.50
CA ALA A 142 -4.83 -4.30 -32.65
C ALA A 142 -6.36 -4.30 -32.41
N ALA A 143 -6.86 -5.04 -31.44
CA ALA A 143 -8.27 -5.10 -31.05
C ALA A 143 -8.59 -4.17 -29.86
N GLN A 144 -7.65 -3.28 -29.47
CA GLN A 144 -7.76 -2.37 -28.30
C GLN A 144 -7.82 -3.11 -26.94
N ALA A 145 -7.45 -4.39 -26.89
CA ALA A 145 -7.37 -5.13 -25.65
C ALA A 145 -6.04 -4.87 -24.95
N VAL A 146 -6.07 -4.72 -23.61
CA VAL A 146 -4.85 -4.54 -22.81
C VAL A 146 -4.11 -5.88 -22.75
N VAL A 147 -2.94 -5.93 -23.39
CA VAL A 147 -2.08 -7.13 -23.45
C VAL A 147 -0.91 -7.09 -22.47
N GLY A 148 -0.67 -5.93 -21.82
CA GLY A 148 0.42 -5.79 -20.85
C GLY A 148 0.59 -4.35 -20.37
N SER A 149 1.70 -4.13 -19.66
CA SER A 149 2.17 -2.80 -19.26
C SER A 149 3.67 -2.68 -19.54
N GLU A 150 4.07 -1.52 -20.02
CA GLU A 150 5.45 -1.18 -20.34
C GLU A 150 5.90 0.03 -19.52
N ILE A 151 7.19 0.04 -19.17
CA ILE A 151 7.82 1.16 -18.48
C ILE A 151 8.25 2.19 -19.54
N GLY A 152 7.48 3.27 -19.65
CA GLY A 152 7.79 4.40 -20.55
C GLY A 152 8.93 5.29 -20.02
N GLY A 153 9.21 5.22 -18.71
CA GLY A 153 10.31 5.95 -18.08
C GLY A 153 10.39 5.70 -16.57
N ALA A 154 11.58 5.83 -16.01
CA ALA A 154 11.80 5.72 -14.58
C ALA A 154 12.87 6.71 -14.10
N LYS A 155 12.68 7.25 -12.89
CA LYS A 155 13.67 8.00 -12.12
C LYS A 155 13.85 7.30 -10.78
N ILE A 156 14.96 6.58 -10.64
CA ILE A 156 15.30 5.79 -9.47
C ILE A 156 16.59 6.37 -8.87
N GLY A 157 16.53 6.74 -7.60
CA GLY A 157 17.58 7.55 -6.95
C GLY A 157 18.74 6.75 -6.36
N GLY A 158 18.88 5.45 -6.62
CA GLY A 158 19.98 4.64 -6.10
C GLY A 158 19.61 3.19 -5.81
N ASP A 159 20.44 2.52 -4.99
CA ASP A 159 20.21 1.13 -4.58
C ASP A 159 19.06 0.98 -3.57
N VAL A 160 18.65 -0.27 -3.34
CA VAL A 160 17.63 -0.65 -2.35
C VAL A 160 18.16 -1.62 -1.30
N ASP A 161 19.48 -1.65 -1.10
CA ASP A 161 20.07 -2.60 -0.17
C ASP A 161 19.57 -2.37 1.26
N ASP A 162 19.04 -3.43 1.88
CA ASP A 162 18.38 -3.44 3.19
C ASP A 162 17.25 -2.40 3.36
N ALA A 163 16.66 -1.91 2.27
CA ALA A 163 15.58 -0.93 2.30
C ALA A 163 14.19 -1.59 2.37
N PHE A 164 13.26 -0.91 3.01
CA PHE A 164 11.82 -1.13 2.83
C PHE A 164 11.38 -0.41 1.55
N VAL A 165 10.85 -1.14 0.58
CA VAL A 165 10.34 -0.57 -0.67
C VAL A 165 8.82 -0.65 -0.68
N LEU A 166 8.18 0.51 -0.65
CA LEU A 166 6.72 0.66 -0.57
C LEU A 166 6.16 1.06 -1.93
N PHE A 167 5.13 0.35 -2.39
CA PHE A 167 4.38 0.63 -3.62
C PHE A 167 2.95 1.04 -3.27
N PRO A 168 2.69 2.32 -2.99
CA PRO A 168 1.34 2.82 -2.75
C PRO A 168 0.61 3.05 -4.10
N ASP A 169 -0.21 2.09 -4.48
CA ASP A 169 -1.06 2.14 -5.67
C ASP A 169 -2.51 1.81 -5.27
N PRO A 170 -3.49 2.71 -5.51
CA PRO A 170 -4.82 2.55 -4.96
C PRO A 170 -5.60 1.35 -5.53
N MET A 171 -5.29 0.90 -6.74
CA MET A 171 -6.16 -0.04 -7.48
C MET A 171 -5.40 -1.29 -7.94
N GLY A 172 -5.40 -2.30 -7.09
CA GLY A 172 -4.91 -3.64 -7.44
C GLY A 172 -5.92 -4.40 -8.30
N ALA A 173 -6.01 -4.03 -9.59
CA ALA A 173 -6.93 -4.66 -10.55
C ALA A 173 -6.34 -5.96 -11.12
N THR A 174 -5.59 -5.90 -12.22
CA THR A 174 -4.91 -7.07 -12.83
C THR A 174 -3.55 -7.36 -12.22
N GLY A 175 -2.95 -6.40 -11.53
CA GLY A 175 -1.60 -6.46 -10.99
C GLY A 175 -0.46 -6.27 -12.01
N GLY A 176 -0.76 -6.12 -13.29
CA GLY A 176 0.25 -6.07 -14.34
C GLY A 176 1.29 -4.96 -14.15
N SER A 177 0.84 -3.71 -13.98
CA SER A 177 1.75 -2.56 -13.80
C SER A 177 2.60 -2.71 -12.55
N LEU A 178 1.98 -3.13 -11.45
CA LEU A 178 2.68 -3.28 -10.17
C LEU A 178 3.69 -4.44 -10.21
N SER A 179 3.31 -5.58 -10.80
CA SER A 179 4.23 -6.71 -11.00
C SER A 179 5.45 -6.29 -11.86
N THR A 180 5.22 -5.57 -12.97
CA THR A 180 6.31 -5.07 -13.82
C THR A 180 7.24 -4.11 -13.05
N ALA A 181 6.69 -3.20 -12.24
CA ALA A 181 7.47 -2.29 -11.41
C ALA A 181 8.29 -3.02 -10.34
N ILE A 182 7.69 -4.00 -9.65
CA ILE A 182 8.40 -4.84 -8.67
C ILE A 182 9.50 -5.66 -9.33
N GLN A 183 9.24 -6.22 -10.51
CA GLN A 183 10.24 -6.95 -11.28
C GLN A 183 11.43 -6.06 -11.66
N LEU A 184 11.20 -4.80 -12.03
CA LEU A 184 12.26 -3.82 -12.26
C LEU A 184 13.15 -3.67 -11.01
N TYR A 185 12.55 -3.50 -9.83
CA TYR A 185 13.29 -3.38 -8.57
C TYR A 185 14.08 -4.63 -8.23
N LYS A 186 13.53 -5.81 -8.46
CA LYS A 186 14.20 -7.09 -8.19
C LYS A 186 15.35 -7.41 -9.14
N THR A 187 15.32 -6.88 -10.39
CA THR A 187 16.26 -7.31 -11.43
C THR A 187 17.20 -6.23 -11.95
N LYS A 188 16.82 -4.95 -11.82
CA LYS A 188 17.58 -3.83 -12.42
C LYS A 188 18.07 -2.80 -11.42
N VAL A 189 17.36 -2.65 -10.29
CA VAL A 189 17.80 -1.73 -9.23
C VAL A 189 18.84 -2.45 -8.38
N PRO A 190 20.03 -1.85 -8.12
CA PRO A 190 21.08 -2.47 -7.32
C PRO A 190 20.63 -2.71 -5.87
N GLY A 191 21.22 -3.73 -5.22
CA GLY A 191 20.96 -4.09 -3.83
C GLY A 191 19.79 -5.06 -3.68
N ARG A 192 19.58 -5.52 -2.45
CA ARG A 192 18.46 -6.40 -2.09
C ARG A 192 17.57 -5.72 -1.07
N ALA A 193 16.34 -5.45 -1.44
CA ALA A 193 15.35 -4.91 -0.52
C ALA A 193 15.14 -5.85 0.67
N ARG A 194 15.04 -5.28 1.86
CA ARG A 194 14.68 -6.01 3.09
C ARG A 194 13.23 -6.48 3.04
N ARG A 195 12.33 -5.63 2.57
CA ARG A 195 10.91 -5.91 2.34
C ARG A 195 10.42 -5.15 1.11
N ILE A 196 9.54 -5.76 0.34
CA ILE A 196 8.75 -5.10 -0.69
C ILE A 196 7.29 -5.20 -0.27
N ILE A 197 6.60 -4.07 -0.19
CA ILE A 197 5.24 -3.97 0.35
C ILE A 197 4.38 -3.17 -0.60
N THR A 198 3.21 -3.69 -0.96
CA THR A 198 2.20 -2.96 -1.72
C THR A 198 1.10 -2.45 -0.80
N LEU A 199 0.64 -1.23 -1.06
CA LEU A 199 -0.40 -0.56 -0.28
C LEU A 199 -1.54 -0.18 -1.21
N ASN A 200 -2.65 -0.92 -1.13
CA ASN A 200 -3.77 -0.76 -2.04
C ASN A 200 -5.04 -0.35 -1.27
N LEU A 201 -5.87 0.50 -1.85
CA LEU A 201 -7.20 0.77 -1.30
C LEU A 201 -8.14 -0.39 -1.64
N ILE A 202 -8.09 -0.87 -2.87
CA ILE A 202 -8.94 -1.97 -3.36
C ILE A 202 -8.06 -2.97 -4.12
N VAL A 203 -8.29 -4.26 -3.88
CA VAL A 203 -7.68 -5.36 -4.62
C VAL A 203 -8.75 -6.32 -5.14
N THR A 204 -8.38 -7.11 -6.15
CA THR A 204 -9.23 -8.17 -6.72
C THR A 204 -8.62 -9.55 -6.47
N PRO A 205 -9.38 -10.63 -6.59
CA PRO A 205 -8.84 -11.99 -6.59
C PRO A 205 -7.81 -12.24 -7.68
N GLU A 206 -7.97 -11.62 -8.86
CA GLU A 206 -7.06 -11.69 -10.01
C GLU A 206 -5.71 -11.02 -9.68
N TYR A 207 -5.76 -9.83 -9.06
CA TYR A 207 -4.57 -9.14 -8.56
C TYR A 207 -3.81 -10.01 -7.56
N LEU A 208 -4.51 -10.52 -6.55
CA LEU A 208 -3.91 -11.35 -5.51
C LEU A 208 -3.26 -12.60 -6.11
N ARG A 209 -3.95 -13.27 -7.05
CA ARG A 209 -3.41 -14.45 -7.74
C ARG A 209 -2.11 -14.14 -8.47
N ARG A 210 -2.07 -13.06 -9.24
CA ARG A 210 -0.86 -12.65 -9.94
C ARG A 210 0.27 -12.35 -8.98
N MET A 211 0.01 -11.49 -7.99
CA MET A 211 1.04 -11.06 -7.06
C MET A 211 1.63 -12.19 -6.24
N THR A 212 0.80 -13.09 -5.71
CA THR A 212 1.26 -14.23 -4.92
C THR A 212 1.98 -15.29 -5.76
N THR A 213 1.69 -15.37 -7.06
CA THR A 213 2.36 -16.29 -7.98
C THR A 213 3.69 -15.73 -8.49
N GLU A 214 3.70 -14.48 -8.97
CA GLU A 214 4.89 -13.86 -9.58
C GLU A 214 5.85 -13.30 -8.51
N HIS A 215 5.32 -12.89 -7.36
CA HIS A 215 6.07 -12.25 -6.27
C HIS A 215 5.65 -12.77 -4.88
N PRO A 216 5.90 -14.07 -4.58
CA PRO A 216 5.43 -14.69 -3.33
C PRO A 216 6.07 -14.12 -2.05
N ASP A 217 7.15 -13.35 -2.20
CA ASP A 217 7.88 -12.67 -1.12
C ASP A 217 7.38 -11.23 -0.86
N VAL A 218 6.46 -10.72 -1.67
CA VAL A 218 5.87 -9.38 -1.51
C VAL A 218 4.73 -9.42 -0.52
N ILE A 219 4.71 -8.43 0.38
CA ILE A 219 3.64 -8.27 1.37
C ILE A 219 2.60 -7.31 0.78
N ILE A 220 1.33 -7.68 0.89
CA ILE A 220 0.20 -6.93 0.31
C ILE A 220 -0.70 -6.43 1.44
N TYR A 221 -0.87 -5.12 1.54
CA TYR A 221 -1.87 -4.50 2.41
C TYR A 221 -2.98 -3.88 1.59
N ALA A 222 -4.23 -4.22 1.91
CA ALA A 222 -5.39 -3.68 1.22
C ALA A 222 -6.53 -3.36 2.21
N LEU A 223 -7.30 -2.31 1.93
CA LEU A 223 -8.47 -1.94 2.73
C LEU A 223 -9.72 -2.72 2.32
N ARG A 224 -9.87 -3.08 1.03
CA ARG A 224 -11.05 -3.78 0.53
C ARG A 224 -10.70 -4.76 -0.56
N LEU A 225 -11.28 -5.93 -0.47
CA LEU A 225 -11.30 -6.92 -1.54
C LEU A 225 -12.61 -6.79 -2.33
N ASP A 226 -12.51 -6.60 -3.64
CA ASP A 226 -13.65 -6.56 -4.54
C ASP A 226 -13.69 -7.83 -5.40
N ARG A 227 -14.75 -8.63 -5.22
CA ARG A 227 -15.04 -9.86 -5.97
C ARG A 227 -16.48 -9.88 -6.49
N GLY A 228 -16.96 -8.68 -6.92
CA GLY A 228 -18.37 -8.44 -7.22
C GLY A 228 -18.94 -9.17 -8.44
N LEU A 229 -18.09 -9.78 -9.27
CA LEU A 229 -18.49 -10.57 -10.43
C LEU A 229 -18.40 -12.08 -10.21
N SER A 230 -18.16 -12.49 -8.97
CA SER A 230 -18.18 -13.90 -8.59
C SER A 230 -19.60 -14.47 -8.64
N PRO A 231 -19.77 -15.79 -8.87
CA PRO A 231 -21.07 -16.43 -8.77
C PRO A 231 -21.60 -16.40 -7.33
N PRO A 232 -22.94 -16.50 -7.15
CA PRO A 232 -23.60 -16.30 -5.84
C PRO A 232 -23.05 -17.16 -4.71
N GLU A 233 -22.65 -18.39 -4.97
CA GLU A 233 -22.10 -19.31 -3.98
C GLU A 233 -20.79 -18.83 -3.35
N VAL A 234 -20.06 -17.92 -4.00
CA VAL A 234 -18.79 -17.36 -3.50
C VAL A 234 -19.04 -16.36 -2.36
N PHE A 235 -20.11 -15.55 -2.44
CA PHE A 235 -20.33 -14.45 -1.50
C PHE A 235 -20.57 -14.91 -0.06
N GLY A 236 -21.04 -16.12 0.15
CA GLY A 236 -21.23 -16.71 1.47
C GLY A 236 -20.00 -17.40 2.06
N THR A 237 -18.85 -17.38 1.34
CA THR A 237 -17.63 -18.07 1.76
C THR A 237 -16.54 -17.10 2.23
N ALA A 238 -15.62 -17.59 3.07
CA ALA A 238 -14.42 -16.84 3.40
C ALA A 238 -13.63 -16.51 2.12
N PRO A 239 -13.09 -15.29 1.98
CA PRO A 239 -12.28 -14.90 0.83
C PRO A 239 -11.12 -15.87 0.58
N GLY A 240 -10.93 -16.26 -0.68
CA GLY A 240 -9.90 -17.20 -1.09
C GLY A 240 -10.25 -18.69 -0.92
N LEU A 241 -11.35 -19.03 -0.26
CA LEU A 241 -11.76 -20.43 -0.11
C LEU A 241 -12.18 -21.05 -1.46
N LEU A 242 -12.87 -20.27 -2.28
CA LEU A 242 -13.26 -20.66 -3.65
C LEU A 242 -12.53 -19.80 -4.69
N TRP A 243 -11.24 -19.57 -4.50
CA TRP A 243 -10.43 -18.62 -5.26
C TRP A 243 -10.56 -18.79 -6.78
N ASP A 244 -10.67 -20.05 -7.27
CA ASP A 244 -10.82 -20.32 -8.70
C ASP A 244 -12.14 -19.79 -9.30
N LYS A 245 -13.16 -19.57 -8.46
CA LYS A 245 -14.45 -19.02 -8.85
C LYS A 245 -14.57 -17.51 -8.58
N GLU A 246 -13.65 -16.94 -7.80
CA GLU A 246 -13.70 -15.54 -7.46
C GLU A 246 -13.34 -14.64 -8.64
N ARG A 247 -14.13 -13.59 -8.86
CA ARG A 247 -13.98 -12.62 -9.96
C ARG A 247 -14.26 -11.20 -9.47
N GLY A 248 -13.33 -10.31 -9.77
CA GLY A 248 -13.43 -8.89 -9.41
C GLY A 248 -13.36 -7.94 -10.61
N LEU A 249 -13.03 -8.44 -11.81
CA LEU A 249 -12.79 -7.62 -13.00
C LEU A 249 -13.85 -7.85 -14.08
N ASP A 250 -14.36 -6.76 -14.66
CA ASP A 250 -15.18 -6.80 -15.87
C ASP A 250 -14.33 -7.07 -17.14
N ASP A 251 -15.01 -7.15 -18.30
CA ASP A 251 -14.36 -7.41 -19.60
C ASP A 251 -13.37 -6.30 -20.01
N ARG A 252 -13.48 -5.10 -19.41
CA ARG A 252 -12.57 -3.98 -19.62
C ARG A 252 -11.47 -3.90 -18.57
N GLN A 253 -11.37 -4.91 -17.71
CA GLN A 253 -10.41 -4.98 -16.60
C GLN A 253 -10.62 -3.90 -15.50
N TYR A 254 -11.86 -3.39 -15.36
CA TYR A 254 -12.25 -2.54 -14.24
C TYR A 254 -12.73 -3.37 -13.05
N ILE A 255 -12.42 -2.89 -11.85
CA ILE A 255 -12.83 -3.52 -10.60
C ILE A 255 -14.33 -3.33 -10.37
N VAL A 256 -15.02 -4.39 -9.95
CA VAL A 256 -16.45 -4.37 -9.59
C VAL A 256 -16.62 -4.90 -8.16
N PRO A 257 -17.28 -4.11 -7.24
CA PRO A 257 -17.92 -2.80 -7.44
C PRO A 257 -16.95 -1.64 -7.67
N GLY A 258 -15.68 -1.72 -7.24
CA GLY A 258 -14.62 -0.77 -7.55
C GLY A 258 -14.88 0.66 -7.11
N GLY A 259 -14.24 1.59 -7.82
CA GLY A 259 -14.35 3.03 -7.60
C GLY A 259 -14.06 3.84 -8.87
N GLY A 260 -14.00 3.17 -10.04
CA GLY A 260 -13.66 3.79 -11.32
C GLY A 260 -12.15 3.89 -11.57
N GLY A 261 -11.76 4.67 -12.57
CA GLY A 261 -10.36 4.91 -12.95
C GLY A 261 -9.72 5.97 -12.06
N PHE A 262 -8.97 5.56 -11.05
CA PHE A 262 -8.38 6.50 -10.08
C PHE A 262 -7.33 7.41 -10.71
N GLY A 263 -6.60 6.94 -11.71
CA GLY A 263 -5.67 7.79 -12.44
C GLY A 263 -6.35 8.96 -13.16
N GLU A 264 -7.60 8.77 -13.59
CA GLU A 264 -8.43 9.79 -14.23
C GLU A 264 -9.08 10.72 -13.19
N ILE A 265 -9.82 10.16 -12.22
CA ILE A 265 -10.64 10.96 -11.31
C ILE A 265 -9.81 11.79 -10.32
N MET A 266 -8.64 11.30 -9.88
CA MET A 266 -7.75 12.08 -9.01
C MET A 266 -7.09 13.27 -9.73
N ASN A 267 -6.99 13.23 -11.05
CA ASN A 267 -6.31 14.24 -11.85
C ASN A 267 -7.23 15.01 -12.78
N ASN A 268 -8.55 14.74 -12.81
CA ASN A 268 -9.51 15.26 -13.78
C ASN A 268 -9.01 15.12 -15.24
N ALA A 269 -8.32 14.03 -15.54
CA ALA A 269 -7.62 13.79 -16.81
C ALA A 269 -8.11 12.48 -17.43
N TYR A 270 -9.16 12.56 -18.19
CA TYR A 270 -9.79 11.42 -18.87
C TYR A 270 -9.15 11.24 -20.25
N VAL A 271 -8.55 10.07 -20.49
CA VAL A 271 -7.90 9.67 -21.75
C VAL A 271 -8.35 8.29 -22.17
#